data_8cc77fd92e66583b42475107070b23e1
#
_entry.id   8cc77fd92e66583b42475107070b23e1
#
_cell.length_a   1.000
_cell.length_b   1.000
_cell.length_c   1.000
_cell.angle_alpha   90.00
_cell.angle_beta   90.00
_cell.angle_gamma   90.00
#
_symmetry.space_group_name_H-M   'P 1'
#
loop_
_entity.id
_entity.type
_entity.pdbx_description
1 polymer ?
#
loop_
_entity_poly.entity_id
_entity_poly.type
_entity_poly.pdbx_seq_one_letter_code
_entity_poly.pdbx_strand_id
1 'polypeptide(L)'
;RKPYELLDKTSGEPLGTSDLLSTKDLNTIDYIDDLKALDSLKIEGRMKEPAYVANVTARYRAALDGQASGRDKDALKKTFNRTFTKGYLFHEDPKELTNIQKPNNYGYEIGVISGAYQGMYELRLHDVLNQNDIIRIDHNSEDVNLAVVKLYDKGGNLINRADKVCYIRIKEKLSKGDLVYK
;
A
#
# COMPACT_ATOMS: atom_id res chain seq x y z
N ARG A 1 12.66 -1.26 -9.82
CA ARG A 1 13.70 -2.29 -9.59
C ARG A 1 13.61 -3.32 -10.70
N LYS A 2 14.69 -4.01 -10.98
CA LYS A 2 14.70 -5.06 -12.01
C LYS A 2 14.45 -6.42 -11.35
N PRO A 3 13.67 -7.29 -11.96
CA PRO A 3 13.58 -8.69 -11.51
C PRO A 3 14.92 -9.40 -11.76
N TYR A 4 15.20 -10.39 -10.95
CA TYR A 4 16.37 -11.27 -11.05
C TYR A 4 15.90 -12.68 -11.35
N GLU A 5 16.59 -13.33 -12.27
CA GLU A 5 16.45 -14.76 -12.50
C GLU A 5 17.20 -15.53 -11.41
N LEU A 6 16.51 -16.47 -10.80
CA LEU A 6 17.10 -17.41 -9.84
C LEU A 6 17.57 -18.64 -10.58
N LEU A 7 18.81 -19.02 -10.35
CA LEU A 7 19.36 -20.27 -10.88
C LEU A 7 19.69 -21.20 -9.70
N ASP A 8 19.38 -22.47 -9.85
CA ASP A 8 19.91 -23.49 -8.94
C ASP A 8 21.43 -23.52 -9.04
N LYS A 9 22.09 -23.42 -7.89
CA LYS A 9 23.55 -23.32 -7.84
C LYS A 9 24.26 -24.57 -8.38
N THR A 10 23.63 -25.74 -8.29
CA THR A 10 24.21 -27.03 -8.62
C THR A 10 23.93 -27.40 -10.07
N SER A 11 22.68 -27.27 -10.50
CA SER A 11 22.26 -27.67 -11.86
C SER A 11 22.36 -26.54 -12.88
N GLY A 12 22.35 -25.26 -12.43
CA GLY A 12 22.25 -24.10 -13.29
C GLY A 12 20.84 -23.85 -13.86
N GLU A 13 19.86 -24.66 -13.49
CA GLU A 13 18.49 -24.56 -13.99
C GLU A 13 17.75 -23.34 -13.42
N PRO A 14 16.91 -22.68 -14.23
CA PRO A 14 16.10 -21.55 -13.76
C PRO A 14 15.06 -22.01 -12.73
N LEU A 15 15.06 -21.39 -11.57
CA LEU A 15 14.06 -21.57 -10.50
C LEU A 15 12.91 -20.56 -10.58
N GLY A 16 13.06 -19.52 -11.39
CA GLY A 16 12.07 -18.48 -11.60
C GLY A 16 12.68 -17.08 -11.62
N THR A 17 11.82 -16.10 -11.89
CA THR A 17 12.20 -14.68 -11.93
C THR A 17 11.42 -13.92 -10.86
N SER A 18 12.09 -13.10 -10.07
CA SER A 18 11.46 -12.38 -8.95
C SER A 18 12.23 -11.12 -8.55
N ASP A 19 11.55 -10.21 -7.87
CA ASP A 19 12.12 -8.99 -7.28
C ASP A 19 12.81 -9.25 -5.92
N LEU A 20 13.65 -10.26 -5.84
CA LEU A 20 14.28 -10.77 -4.62
C LEU A 20 14.99 -9.73 -3.76
N LEU A 21 15.58 -8.70 -4.40
CA LEU A 21 16.28 -7.62 -3.71
C LEU A 21 15.38 -6.45 -3.36
N SER A 22 14.06 -6.62 -3.48
CA SER A 22 13.09 -5.62 -3.07
C SER A 22 12.79 -5.77 -1.57
N THR A 23 13.46 -5.00 -0.74
CA THR A 23 13.22 -4.99 0.70
C THR A 23 11.91 -4.28 1.04
N LYS A 24 11.19 -4.79 2.04
CA LYS A 24 10.12 -4.06 2.73
C LYS A 24 10.68 -2.82 3.43
N ASP A 25 9.83 -1.89 3.81
CA ASP A 25 10.25 -0.72 4.58
C ASP A 25 10.28 -1.06 6.07
N LEU A 26 11.39 -0.69 6.75
CA LEU A 26 11.52 -0.89 8.19
C LEU A 26 10.49 -0.02 8.92
N ASN A 27 9.64 -0.65 9.73
CA ASN A 27 8.65 0.02 10.56
C ASN A 27 8.60 -0.61 11.95
N THR A 28 8.94 0.17 12.96
CA THR A 28 9.02 -0.25 14.35
C THR A 28 8.01 0.48 15.24
N ILE A 29 6.98 1.11 14.68
CA ILE A 29 6.05 1.95 15.44
C ILE A 29 5.33 1.17 16.55
N ASP A 30 5.02 -0.11 16.31
CA ASP A 30 4.38 -0.99 17.29
C ASP A 30 5.32 -1.39 18.45
N TYR A 31 6.62 -1.12 18.30
CA TYR A 31 7.68 -1.48 19.24
C TYR A 31 8.41 -0.24 19.78
N ILE A 32 7.76 0.91 19.72
CA ILE A 32 8.39 2.19 20.08
C ILE A 32 8.83 2.20 21.56
N ASP A 33 8.09 1.51 22.42
CA ASP A 33 8.41 1.43 23.85
C ASP A 33 9.72 0.69 24.10
N ASP A 34 10.03 -0.34 23.30
CA ASP A 34 11.31 -1.07 23.39
C ASP A 34 12.49 -0.22 22.88
N LEU A 35 12.21 0.79 22.08
CA LEU A 35 13.23 1.68 21.50
C LEU A 35 13.45 2.96 22.31
N LYS A 36 12.66 3.23 23.35
CA LYS A 36 12.76 4.45 24.18
C LYS A 36 14.10 4.59 24.91
N ALA A 37 14.84 3.49 25.10
CA ALA A 37 16.16 3.52 25.69
C ALA A 37 17.27 4.06 24.77
N LEU A 38 16.97 4.24 23.48
CA LEU A 38 17.90 4.81 22.50
C LEU A 38 17.86 6.34 22.56
N ASP A 39 19.04 6.96 22.45
CA ASP A 39 19.17 8.42 22.48
C ASP A 39 18.47 9.10 21.30
N SER A 40 18.41 8.46 20.14
CA SER A 40 17.76 9.01 18.95
C SER A 40 17.29 7.95 17.97
N LEU A 41 16.25 8.28 17.20
CA LEU A 41 15.74 7.49 16.11
C LEU A 41 15.88 8.26 14.80
N LYS A 42 16.43 7.62 13.76
CA LYS A 42 16.58 8.22 12.45
C LYS A 42 15.47 7.79 11.52
N ILE A 43 14.77 8.76 10.93
CA ILE A 43 13.78 8.55 9.85
C ILE A 43 14.47 8.80 8.52
N GLU A 44 14.47 7.80 7.63
CA GLU A 44 15.05 7.94 6.29
C GLU A 44 13.97 8.36 5.30
N GLY A 45 14.15 9.55 4.71
CA GLY A 45 13.17 10.13 3.78
C GLY A 45 13.78 10.90 2.61
N ARG A 46 15.12 10.79 2.38
CA ARG A 46 15.85 11.60 1.39
C ARG A 46 15.24 11.55 -0.02
N MET A 47 14.74 10.39 -0.44
CA MET A 47 14.16 10.20 -1.77
C MET A 47 12.64 10.11 -1.73
N LYS A 48 12.03 10.66 -0.69
CA LYS A 48 10.58 10.64 -0.49
C LYS A 48 9.99 12.03 -0.58
N GLU A 49 8.71 12.10 -0.93
CA GLU A 49 7.95 13.33 -0.94
C GLU A 49 7.86 13.96 0.47
N PRO A 50 7.77 15.29 0.59
CA PRO A 50 7.62 15.97 1.89
C PRO A 50 6.47 15.42 2.74
N ALA A 51 5.36 15.05 2.12
CA ALA A 51 4.21 14.46 2.79
C ALA A 51 4.54 13.14 3.51
N TYR A 52 5.43 12.32 2.93
CA TYR A 52 5.92 11.11 3.58
C TYR A 52 6.67 11.44 4.87
N VAL A 53 7.62 12.36 4.79
CA VAL A 53 8.45 12.74 5.96
C VAL A 53 7.57 13.33 7.05
N ALA A 54 6.65 14.23 6.70
CA ALA A 54 5.72 14.84 7.66
C ALA A 54 4.83 13.79 8.34
N ASN A 55 4.23 12.88 7.57
CA ASN A 55 3.37 11.83 8.12
C ASN A 55 4.15 10.88 9.05
N VAL A 56 5.28 10.35 8.59
CA VAL A 56 6.09 9.40 9.38
C VAL A 56 6.57 10.05 10.66
N THR A 57 7.12 11.28 10.59
CA THR A 57 7.61 12.00 11.78
C THR A 57 6.50 12.27 12.78
N ALA A 58 5.32 12.70 12.31
CA ALA A 58 4.18 12.96 13.20
C ALA A 58 3.71 11.70 13.92
N ARG A 59 3.65 10.53 13.23
CA ARG A 59 3.22 9.27 13.85
C ARG A 59 4.22 8.75 14.86
N TYR A 60 5.51 8.75 14.52
CA TYR A 60 6.55 8.34 15.47
C TYR A 60 6.65 9.30 16.66
N ARG A 61 6.45 10.62 16.46
CA ARG A 61 6.41 11.58 17.57
C ARG A 61 5.23 11.29 18.51
N ALA A 62 4.03 11.10 17.96
CA ALA A 62 2.86 10.75 18.76
C ALA A 62 3.05 9.42 19.53
N ALA A 63 3.70 8.43 18.89
CA ALA A 63 4.01 7.17 19.56
C ALA A 63 4.98 7.35 20.74
N LEU A 64 6.05 8.13 20.56
CA LEU A 64 7.01 8.44 21.62
C LEU A 64 6.37 9.20 22.79
N ASP A 65 5.37 10.05 22.51
CA ASP A 65 4.63 10.81 23.52
C ASP A 65 3.52 10.00 24.21
N GLY A 66 3.39 8.71 23.88
CA GLY A 66 2.35 7.83 24.43
C GLY A 66 0.95 8.11 23.90
N GLN A 67 0.83 8.84 22.78
CA GLN A 67 -0.43 9.22 22.14
C GLN A 67 -0.77 8.33 20.93
N ALA A 68 0.02 7.27 20.70
CA ALA A 68 -0.21 6.37 19.56
C ALA A 68 -1.54 5.65 19.69
N SER A 69 -2.22 5.54 18.54
CA SER A 69 -3.41 4.74 18.38
C SER A 69 -3.16 3.60 17.39
N GLY A 70 -3.96 2.53 17.43
CA GLY A 70 -3.89 1.46 16.42
C GLY A 70 -4.09 1.93 14.98
N ARG A 71 -4.53 3.18 14.78
CA ARG A 71 -4.69 3.82 13.46
C ARG A 71 -3.37 4.38 12.90
N ASP A 72 -2.32 4.49 13.71
CA ASP A 72 -1.07 5.12 13.27
C ASP A 72 -0.32 4.26 12.26
N LYS A 73 -0.32 2.95 12.43
CA LYS A 73 0.26 2.01 11.47
C LYS A 73 -0.45 2.07 10.11
N ASP A 74 -1.79 2.15 10.11
CA ASP A 74 -2.56 2.30 8.87
C ASP A 74 -2.36 3.67 8.23
N ALA A 75 -2.20 4.72 9.03
CA ALA A 75 -1.85 6.04 8.52
C ALA A 75 -0.47 6.06 7.83
N LEU A 76 0.49 5.24 8.28
CA LEU A 76 1.79 5.09 7.61
C LEU A 76 1.66 4.45 6.22
N LYS A 77 0.67 3.59 5.99
CA LYS A 77 0.40 3.00 4.66
C LYS A 77 -0.12 4.01 3.65
N LYS A 78 -0.70 5.12 4.11
CA LYS A 78 -1.27 6.19 3.24
C LYS A 78 -0.24 7.03 2.50
N THR A 79 1.03 6.83 2.78
CA THR A 79 2.15 7.37 2.03
C THR A 79 2.92 6.23 1.38
N PHE A 80 3.98 6.54 0.64
CA PHE A 80 4.78 5.50 -0.02
C PHE A 80 5.18 4.39 0.97
N ASN A 81 4.84 3.16 0.65
CA ASN A 81 5.30 1.98 1.40
C ASN A 81 5.46 0.77 0.46
N ARG A 82 6.38 -0.14 0.81
CA ARG A 82 6.59 -1.43 0.15
C ARG A 82 6.21 -2.58 1.05
N THR A 83 5.16 -2.38 1.86
CA THR A 83 4.86 -3.16 3.05
C THR A 83 5.93 -3.00 4.14
N PHE A 84 5.70 -3.57 5.32
CA PHE A 84 6.52 -3.31 6.49
C PHE A 84 7.21 -4.57 7.00
N THR A 85 8.41 -4.36 7.56
CA THR A 85 9.19 -5.36 8.27
C THR A 85 9.78 -4.74 9.52
N LYS A 86 10.07 -5.55 10.51
CA LYS A 86 10.87 -5.17 11.71
C LYS A 86 12.38 -5.25 11.45
N GLY A 87 12.77 -5.66 10.24
CA GLY A 87 14.16 -5.91 9.89
C GLY A 87 14.71 -7.10 10.68
N TYR A 88 15.94 -6.98 11.14
CA TYR A 88 16.56 -7.96 12.04
C TYR A 88 16.25 -7.72 13.51
N LEU A 89 15.47 -6.68 13.80
CA LEU A 89 15.01 -6.40 15.16
C LEU A 89 13.88 -7.37 15.53
N PHE A 90 13.80 -7.68 16.81
CA PHE A 90 12.71 -8.50 17.37
C PHE A 90 12.58 -9.90 16.75
N HIS A 91 13.71 -10.49 16.33
CA HIS A 91 13.79 -11.88 15.80
C HIS A 91 12.81 -12.19 14.65
N GLU A 92 12.56 -11.23 13.78
CA GLU A 92 11.73 -11.48 12.58
C GLU A 92 12.42 -12.50 11.65
N ASP A 93 11.63 -13.38 11.02
CA ASP A 93 12.16 -14.33 10.03
C ASP A 93 12.80 -13.55 8.86
N PRO A 94 14.04 -13.87 8.46
CA PRO A 94 14.68 -13.22 7.32
C PRO A 94 13.87 -13.25 6.01
N LYS A 95 12.98 -14.21 5.83
CA LYS A 95 12.06 -14.30 4.68
C LYS A 95 11.09 -13.14 4.63
N GLU A 96 10.77 -12.52 5.78
CA GLU A 96 9.88 -11.37 5.89
C GLU A 96 10.55 -10.04 5.52
N LEU A 97 11.85 -10.03 5.25
CA LEU A 97 12.58 -8.80 4.89
C LEU A 97 12.29 -8.30 3.48
N THR A 98 11.87 -9.17 2.59
CA THR A 98 11.69 -8.84 1.18
C THR A 98 10.22 -8.91 0.75
N ASN A 99 9.86 -8.06 -0.22
CA ASN A 99 8.59 -8.13 -0.92
C ASN A 99 8.88 -8.53 -2.38
N ILE A 100 8.81 -9.83 -2.64
CA ILE A 100 9.11 -10.39 -3.96
C ILE A 100 7.97 -10.21 -4.97
N GLN A 101 6.78 -9.87 -4.50
CA GLN A 101 5.58 -9.76 -5.34
C GLN A 101 5.41 -8.36 -5.94
N LYS A 102 5.67 -7.32 -5.14
CA LYS A 102 5.46 -5.92 -5.56
C LYS A 102 6.63 -5.05 -5.09
N PRO A 103 7.60 -4.75 -5.98
CA PRO A 103 8.81 -4.02 -5.62
C PRO A 103 8.63 -2.52 -5.45
N ASN A 104 7.48 -1.98 -5.87
CA ASN A 104 7.15 -0.56 -5.86
C ASN A 104 6.22 -0.20 -4.69
N ASN A 105 5.62 1.00 -4.75
CA ASN A 105 4.61 1.43 -3.80
C ASN A 105 3.46 0.42 -3.75
N TYR A 106 3.19 -0.10 -2.57
CA TYR A 106 2.09 -1.05 -2.38
C TYR A 106 0.73 -0.34 -2.34
N GLY A 107 0.73 0.92 -1.90
CA GLY A 107 -0.48 1.68 -1.62
C GLY A 107 -1.17 1.19 -0.35
N TYR A 108 -2.34 1.72 -0.08
CA TYR A 108 -3.21 1.25 0.99
C TYR A 108 -4.59 0.94 0.43
N GLU A 109 -5.19 -0.13 0.92
CA GLU A 109 -6.52 -0.56 0.51
C GLU A 109 -7.56 0.48 0.94
N ILE A 110 -8.42 0.86 0.02
CA ILE A 110 -9.52 1.81 0.24
C ILE A 110 -10.89 1.21 0.03
N GLY A 111 -10.97 0.01 -0.51
CA GLY A 111 -12.25 -0.65 -0.78
C GLY A 111 -12.14 -1.83 -1.72
N VAL A 112 -13.28 -2.23 -2.24
CA VAL A 112 -13.44 -3.44 -3.06
C VAL A 112 -14.47 -3.19 -4.18
N ILE A 113 -14.28 -3.84 -5.33
CA ILE A 113 -15.31 -3.93 -6.36
C ILE A 113 -16.44 -4.81 -5.83
N SER A 114 -17.60 -4.23 -5.58
CA SER A 114 -18.76 -4.95 -5.04
C SER A 114 -19.69 -5.50 -6.12
N GLY A 115 -19.58 -4.99 -7.33
CA GLY A 115 -20.37 -5.46 -8.47
C GLY A 115 -20.30 -4.52 -9.67
N ALA A 116 -21.19 -4.74 -10.62
CA ALA A 116 -21.36 -3.87 -11.79
C ALA A 116 -22.84 -3.46 -11.91
N TYR A 117 -23.07 -2.20 -12.27
CA TYR A 117 -24.39 -1.63 -12.45
C TYR A 117 -24.39 -0.62 -13.61
N GLN A 118 -25.29 -0.80 -14.58
CA GLN A 118 -25.46 0.11 -15.75
C GLN A 118 -24.14 0.42 -16.49
N GLY A 119 -23.29 -0.58 -16.68
CA GLY A 119 -22.01 -0.40 -17.36
C GLY A 119 -20.94 0.35 -16.56
N MET A 120 -21.13 0.44 -15.26
CA MET A 120 -20.16 0.98 -14.29
C MET A 120 -19.85 -0.08 -13.24
N TYR A 121 -18.65 -0.01 -12.66
CA TYR A 121 -18.29 -0.81 -11.49
C TYR A 121 -18.66 -0.08 -10.21
N GLU A 122 -19.32 -0.82 -9.31
CA GLU A 122 -19.63 -0.35 -7.96
C GLU A 122 -18.43 -0.60 -7.05
N LEU A 123 -17.94 0.46 -6.42
CA LEU A 123 -16.91 0.41 -5.40
C LEU A 123 -17.54 0.58 -4.02
N ARG A 124 -17.27 -0.36 -3.12
CA ARG A 124 -17.58 -0.20 -1.70
C ARG A 124 -16.30 0.22 -0.98
N LEU A 125 -16.32 1.43 -0.45
CA LEU A 125 -15.17 2.09 0.16
C LEU A 125 -15.23 2.04 1.68
N HIS A 126 -14.06 2.01 2.30
CA HIS A 126 -13.86 2.24 3.74
C HIS A 126 -12.89 3.41 4.00
N ASP A 127 -12.39 4.03 2.94
CA ASP A 127 -11.66 5.31 2.98
C ASP A 127 -12.07 6.19 1.79
N VAL A 128 -11.62 7.42 1.79
CA VAL A 128 -12.03 8.46 0.84
C VAL A 128 -11.38 8.27 -0.53
N LEU A 129 -12.22 8.30 -1.56
CA LEU A 129 -11.82 8.39 -2.96
C LEU A 129 -12.28 9.74 -3.52
N ASN A 130 -11.34 10.48 -4.12
CA ASN A 130 -11.62 11.74 -4.79
C ASN A 130 -11.47 11.60 -6.32
N GLN A 131 -12.11 12.48 -7.04
CA GLN A 131 -11.82 12.68 -8.45
C GLN A 131 -10.34 13.05 -8.63
N ASN A 132 -9.71 12.52 -9.65
CA ASN A 132 -8.29 12.62 -9.97
C ASN A 132 -7.32 11.85 -9.05
N ASP A 133 -7.80 11.12 -8.06
CA ASP A 133 -6.96 10.16 -7.37
C ASP A 133 -6.46 9.08 -8.35
N ILE A 134 -5.24 8.62 -8.13
CA ILE A 134 -4.71 7.45 -8.82
C ILE A 134 -5.00 6.23 -7.96
N ILE A 135 -5.65 5.24 -8.54
CA ILE A 135 -5.94 3.97 -7.87
C ILE A 135 -5.32 2.80 -8.63
N ARG A 136 -5.07 1.75 -7.88
CA ARG A 136 -4.68 0.44 -8.37
C ARG A 136 -5.75 -0.58 -7.98
N ILE A 137 -6.17 -1.40 -8.91
CA ILE A 137 -7.10 -2.49 -8.67
C ILE A 137 -6.35 -3.80 -8.90
N ASP A 138 -6.37 -4.68 -7.89
CA ASP A 138 -5.74 -5.98 -7.95
C ASP A 138 -6.73 -6.98 -8.58
N HIS A 139 -6.51 -7.32 -9.84
CA HIS A 139 -7.36 -8.23 -10.61
C HIS A 139 -6.56 -9.45 -11.08
N ASN A 140 -6.89 -10.65 -10.60
CA ASN A 140 -6.26 -11.91 -11.01
C ASN A 140 -4.71 -11.88 -10.96
N SER A 141 -4.15 -11.26 -9.91
CA SER A 141 -2.70 -11.04 -9.73
C SER A 141 -2.06 -10.06 -10.71
N GLU A 142 -2.86 -9.34 -11.48
CA GLU A 142 -2.43 -8.23 -12.33
C GLU A 142 -2.93 -6.91 -11.74
N ASP A 143 -2.13 -5.86 -11.91
CA ASP A 143 -2.48 -4.51 -11.43
C ASP A 143 -3.11 -3.68 -12.55
N VAL A 144 -4.36 -3.26 -12.36
CA VAL A 144 -5.01 -2.25 -13.18
C VAL A 144 -4.81 -0.89 -12.52
N ASN A 145 -3.95 -0.05 -13.12
CA ASN A 145 -3.67 1.29 -12.61
C ASN A 145 -4.42 2.34 -13.43
N LEU A 146 -5.15 3.22 -12.76
CA LEU A 146 -5.93 4.26 -13.44
C LEU A 146 -6.08 5.53 -12.61
N ALA A 147 -6.24 6.66 -13.30
CA ALA A 147 -6.70 7.90 -12.69
C ALA A 147 -8.24 7.94 -12.70
N VAL A 148 -8.83 8.29 -11.57
CA VAL A 148 -10.29 8.40 -11.40
C VAL A 148 -10.78 9.73 -12.00
N VAL A 149 -10.87 9.78 -13.32
CA VAL A 149 -11.27 11.01 -14.03
C VAL A 149 -12.72 11.40 -13.72
N LYS A 150 -13.61 10.40 -13.59
CA LYS A 150 -15.03 10.60 -13.31
C LYS A 150 -15.50 9.63 -12.24
N LEU A 151 -16.16 10.18 -11.25
CA LEU A 151 -16.75 9.46 -10.14
C LEU A 151 -18.27 9.71 -10.15
N TYR A 152 -19.07 8.68 -9.89
CA TYR A 152 -20.53 8.78 -9.96
C TYR A 152 -21.19 8.29 -8.68
N ASP A 153 -22.35 8.86 -8.37
CA ASP A 153 -23.27 8.31 -7.37
C ASP A 153 -24.14 7.19 -7.97
N LYS A 154 -25.00 6.60 -7.16
CA LYS A 154 -25.94 5.54 -7.60
C LYS A 154 -26.95 6.02 -8.66
N GLY A 155 -27.25 7.31 -8.70
CA GLY A 155 -28.14 7.93 -9.68
C GLY A 155 -27.46 8.23 -11.01
N GLY A 156 -26.14 8.00 -11.12
CA GLY A 156 -25.34 8.32 -12.32
C GLY A 156 -24.92 9.79 -12.40
N ASN A 157 -25.07 10.56 -11.31
CA ASN A 157 -24.61 11.94 -11.25
C ASN A 157 -23.11 11.99 -10.95
N LEU A 158 -22.41 12.97 -11.54
CA LEU A 158 -21.00 13.21 -11.25
C LEU A 158 -20.83 13.73 -9.82
N ILE A 159 -19.87 13.15 -9.11
CA ILE A 159 -19.44 13.57 -7.77
C ILE A 159 -17.94 13.73 -7.73
N ASN A 160 -17.42 14.57 -6.84
CA ASN A 160 -15.99 14.82 -6.72
C ASN A 160 -15.34 13.96 -5.63
N ARG A 161 -16.14 13.36 -4.74
CA ARG A 161 -15.67 12.61 -3.57
C ARG A 161 -16.69 11.57 -3.15
N ALA A 162 -16.20 10.42 -2.70
CA ALA A 162 -16.98 9.36 -2.05
C ALA A 162 -16.21 8.77 -0.87
N ASP A 163 -16.94 8.24 0.12
CA ASP A 163 -16.38 7.59 1.32
C ASP A 163 -17.08 6.27 1.71
N LYS A 164 -18.10 5.86 0.93
CA LYS A 164 -18.86 4.62 1.17
C LYS A 164 -19.10 3.83 -0.11
N VAL A 165 -19.89 4.37 -1.01
CA VAL A 165 -20.23 3.72 -2.28
C VAL A 165 -20.13 4.73 -3.40
N CYS A 166 -19.49 4.35 -4.49
CA CYS A 166 -19.42 5.12 -5.71
C CYS A 166 -19.34 4.20 -6.92
N TYR A 167 -19.43 4.81 -8.09
CA TYR A 167 -19.39 4.10 -9.37
C TYR A 167 -18.33 4.72 -10.28
N ILE A 168 -17.58 3.87 -10.98
CA ILE A 168 -16.58 4.29 -11.96
C ILE A 168 -16.76 3.53 -13.27
N ARG A 169 -16.38 4.17 -14.38
CA ARG A 169 -16.33 3.51 -15.70
C ARG A 169 -14.89 3.13 -16.01
N ILE A 170 -14.67 1.86 -16.22
CA ILE A 170 -13.38 1.28 -16.57
C ILE A 170 -13.60 0.41 -17.81
N LYS A 171 -12.62 0.39 -18.73
CA LYS A 171 -12.66 -0.44 -19.95
C LYS A 171 -12.27 -1.87 -19.66
N GLU A 172 -11.37 -2.05 -18.71
CA GLU A 172 -10.85 -3.33 -18.27
C GLU A 172 -11.97 -4.14 -17.60
N LYS A 173 -11.93 -5.45 -17.80
CA LYS A 173 -12.88 -6.37 -17.16
C LYS A 173 -12.40 -6.64 -15.75
N LEU A 174 -13.22 -6.27 -14.77
CA LEU A 174 -12.97 -6.49 -13.35
C LEU A 174 -13.96 -7.52 -12.78
N SER A 175 -13.60 -8.07 -11.63
CA SER A 175 -14.41 -9.05 -10.90
C SER A 175 -14.88 -8.49 -9.56
N LYS A 176 -16.03 -8.99 -9.12
CA LYS A 176 -16.47 -8.74 -7.75
C LYS A 176 -15.47 -9.37 -6.78
N GLY A 177 -15.01 -8.58 -5.81
CA GLY A 177 -13.99 -8.99 -4.86
C GLY A 177 -12.60 -8.42 -5.15
N ASP A 178 -12.38 -7.81 -6.33
CA ASP A 178 -11.11 -7.14 -6.63
C ASP A 178 -10.86 -6.00 -5.66
N LEU A 179 -9.68 -5.97 -5.05
CA LEU A 179 -9.31 -4.98 -4.06
C LEU A 179 -8.85 -3.68 -4.73
N VAL A 180 -9.24 -2.55 -4.14
CA VAL A 180 -8.92 -1.21 -4.63
C VAL A 180 -7.95 -0.53 -3.67
N TYR A 181 -6.83 -0.07 -4.20
CA TYR A 181 -5.74 0.61 -3.47
C TYR A 181 -5.54 2.04 -3.99
N LYS A 182 -5.04 2.90 -3.07
CA LYS A 182 -4.64 4.29 -3.36
C LYS A 182 -3.20 4.57 -2.95
#